data_9302297aee890c073e212007851ebabe
#
_entry.id   9302297aee890c073e212007851ebabe
#
_cell.length_a   1.000
_cell.length_b   1.000
_cell.length_c   1.000
_cell.angle_alpha   90.00
_cell.angle_beta   90.00
_cell.angle_gamma   90.00
#
_symmetry.space_group_name_H-M   'P 1'
#
loop_
_entity.id
_entity.type
_entity.pdbx_description
1 polymer ?
#
loop_
_entity_poly.entity_id
_entity_poly.type
_entity_poly.pdbx_seq_one_letter_code
_entity_poly.pdbx_strand_id
1 'polypeptide(L)'
;EILRCLVGSEMCIRDRMMFYTMVAGWMLYYAFLYGSGKITAVSAEETSGFFSRMLDSPALMILFAGIVIVLCIGICALGLQNGIEKITKVMMMLLIVLMLVLVVNSLRLKGAGEGLKYFLVPSFSRLKENGYGSVAFAAMTHAFFTLSVGIGAMEIFGSYLKKGRRIAGEAINVVILDTFVAVMAGLIIIPACFAYGVQPDAGPSLLFITLPNVFQHMVGGRIWGCCFFVFMSFAALSTVIAVFENIITMTVELGSWTRKKSLLVNLVLIFVLSLPAILGFNLLSGFQPFGDGSSVMDLEDFLVSYNICLLYTSPSPRD
;
A
#
# COMPACT_ATOMS: atom_id res chain seq x y z
N GLU A 1 25.71 -1.34 19.13
CA GLU A 1 25.44 -0.76 17.78
C GLU A 1 24.31 -1.46 17.06
N ILE A 2 24.26 -2.80 17.00
CA ILE A 2 23.14 -3.58 16.45
C ILE A 2 21.79 -3.16 17.07
N LEU A 3 21.72 -2.95 18.38
CA LEU A 3 20.51 -2.48 19.06
C LEU A 3 20.06 -1.07 18.62
N ARG A 4 20.98 -0.16 18.29
CA ARG A 4 20.65 1.17 17.78
C ARG A 4 20.13 1.13 16.34
N CYS A 5 20.68 0.29 15.48
CA CYS A 5 20.18 0.07 14.13
C CYS A 5 18.79 -0.56 14.17
N LEU A 6 18.56 -1.56 15.03
CA LEU A 6 17.26 -2.20 15.23
C LEU A 6 16.20 -1.19 15.73
N VAL A 7 16.54 -0.35 16.72
CA VAL A 7 15.61 0.70 17.21
C VAL A 7 15.31 1.73 16.14
N GLY A 8 16.28 2.12 15.33
CA GLY A 8 16.06 3.04 14.20
C GLY A 8 15.15 2.46 13.13
N SER A 9 15.36 1.20 12.78
CA SER A 9 14.49 0.51 11.82
C SER A 9 13.06 0.32 12.37
N GLU A 10 12.90 0.07 13.68
CA GLU A 10 11.58 -0.02 14.33
C GLU A 10 10.82 1.30 14.28
N MET A 11 11.48 2.43 14.51
CA MET A 11 10.85 3.76 14.37
C MET A 11 10.38 3.99 12.93
N CYS A 12 11.23 3.71 11.94
CA CYS A 12 10.89 3.82 10.53
C CYS A 12 9.68 2.96 10.13
N ILE A 13 9.58 1.74 10.66
CA ILE A 13 8.47 0.83 10.41
C ILE A 13 7.16 1.37 10.99
N ARG A 14 7.19 1.89 12.23
CA ARG A 14 6.02 2.47 12.88
C ARG A 14 5.54 3.72 12.17
N ASP A 15 6.46 4.61 11.81
CA ASP A 15 6.15 5.86 11.11
C ASP A 15 5.46 5.57 9.77
N ARG A 16 5.92 4.56 9.03
CA ARG A 16 5.27 4.14 7.78
C ARG A 16 3.83 3.63 8.00
N MET A 17 3.56 2.98 9.11
CA MET A 17 2.21 2.49 9.42
C MET A 17 1.23 3.61 9.77
N MET A 18 1.70 4.82 10.10
CA MET A 18 0.83 5.96 10.39
C MET A 18 -0.08 6.28 9.20
N PHE A 19 0.48 6.47 8.03
CA PHE A 19 -0.31 6.79 6.83
C PHE A 19 -0.81 5.55 6.08
N TYR A 20 -0.07 4.42 6.14
CA TYR A 20 -0.43 3.22 5.39
C TYR A 20 -1.74 2.58 5.88
N THR A 21 -2.00 2.57 7.18
CA THR A 21 -3.27 2.10 7.76
C THR A 21 -4.45 2.96 7.34
N MET A 22 -4.26 4.27 7.18
CA MET A 22 -5.25 5.20 6.67
C MET A 22 -5.60 4.89 5.22
N VAL A 23 -4.59 4.73 4.34
CA VAL A 23 -4.80 4.39 2.92
C VAL A 23 -5.46 3.02 2.77
N ALA A 24 -5.09 2.04 3.59
CA ALA A 24 -5.78 0.75 3.64
C ALA A 24 -7.26 0.90 4.06
N GLY A 25 -7.54 1.82 4.98
CA GLY A 25 -8.91 2.21 5.35
C GLY A 25 -9.71 2.79 4.18
N TRP A 26 -9.10 3.62 3.34
CA TRP A 26 -9.74 4.15 2.12
C TRP A 26 -10.12 3.04 1.14
N MET A 27 -9.23 2.06 0.93
CA MET A 27 -9.51 0.92 0.06
C MET A 27 -10.69 0.10 0.58
N LEU A 28 -10.73 -0.15 1.88
CA LEU A 28 -11.82 -0.87 2.53
C LEU A 28 -13.14 -0.09 2.44
N TYR A 29 -13.11 1.22 2.61
CA TYR A 29 -14.28 2.09 2.45
C TYR A 29 -14.84 2.04 1.02
N TYR A 30 -13.98 2.11 0.01
CA TYR A 30 -14.42 2.00 -1.39
C TYR A 30 -14.95 0.60 -1.72
N ALA A 31 -14.35 -0.45 -1.19
CA ALA A 31 -14.90 -1.80 -1.29
C ALA A 31 -16.32 -1.88 -0.71
N PHE A 32 -16.54 -1.25 0.45
CA PHE A 32 -17.87 -1.14 1.06
C PHE A 32 -18.84 -0.30 0.21
N LEU A 33 -18.42 0.82 -0.35
CA LEU A 33 -19.26 1.67 -1.20
C LEU A 33 -19.73 0.93 -2.46
N TYR A 34 -18.83 0.23 -3.15
CA TYR A 34 -19.17 -0.57 -4.32
C TYR A 34 -20.04 -1.78 -3.94
N GLY A 35 -19.70 -2.48 -2.87
CA GLY A 35 -20.49 -3.61 -2.37
C GLY A 35 -21.91 -3.22 -1.97
N SER A 36 -22.08 -2.10 -1.27
CA SER A 36 -23.39 -1.56 -0.87
C SER A 36 -24.18 -0.92 -2.02
N GLY A 37 -23.54 -0.68 -3.18
CA GLY A 37 -24.17 -0.06 -4.33
C GLY A 37 -24.39 1.46 -4.20
N LYS A 38 -23.71 2.11 -3.26
CA LYS A 38 -23.76 3.57 -3.11
C LYS A 38 -23.01 4.33 -4.22
N ILE A 39 -22.04 3.66 -4.85
CA ILE A 39 -21.39 4.15 -6.08
C ILE A 39 -22.00 3.38 -7.24
N THR A 40 -23.10 3.85 -7.79
CA THR A 40 -23.68 3.32 -9.03
C THR A 40 -24.31 4.46 -9.82
N ALA A 41 -23.98 4.53 -11.10
CA ALA A 41 -24.58 5.46 -12.09
C ALA A 41 -24.47 6.96 -11.69
N VAL A 42 -23.31 7.37 -11.18
CA VAL A 42 -23.02 8.73 -10.71
C VAL A 42 -22.14 9.42 -11.74
N SER A 43 -22.27 10.72 -11.94
CA SER A 43 -21.40 11.48 -12.85
C SER A 43 -19.93 11.48 -12.40
N ALA A 44 -18.99 11.80 -13.32
CA ALA A 44 -17.56 11.89 -13.01
C ALA A 44 -17.26 12.90 -11.88
N GLU A 45 -18.04 14.00 -11.84
CA GLU A 45 -17.93 15.03 -10.80
C GLU A 45 -18.40 14.51 -9.43
N GLU A 46 -19.45 13.72 -9.39
CA GLU A 46 -19.92 13.10 -8.15
C GLU A 46 -18.96 12.02 -7.65
N THR A 47 -18.25 11.33 -8.54
CA THR A 47 -17.24 10.34 -8.16
C THR A 47 -16.05 10.98 -7.48
N SER A 48 -15.54 12.09 -8.02
CA SER A 48 -14.49 12.87 -7.35
C SER A 48 -14.98 13.42 -6.00
N GLY A 49 -16.25 13.80 -5.91
CA GLY A 49 -16.91 14.25 -4.70
C GLY A 49 -17.00 13.18 -3.59
N PHE A 50 -16.98 11.87 -3.92
CA PHE A 50 -16.90 10.82 -2.87
C PHE A 50 -15.55 10.81 -2.16
N PHE A 51 -14.47 11.00 -2.91
CA PHE A 51 -13.14 11.06 -2.34
C PHE A 51 -12.98 12.30 -1.45
N SER A 52 -13.35 13.47 -1.94
CA SER A 52 -13.31 14.71 -1.15
C SER A 52 -14.16 14.61 0.12
N ARG A 53 -15.39 14.12 0.03
CA ARG A 53 -16.26 13.92 1.21
C ARG A 53 -15.70 12.93 2.21
N MET A 54 -14.97 11.91 1.75
CA MET A 54 -14.26 10.98 2.65
C MET A 54 -13.13 11.70 3.38
N LEU A 55 -12.33 12.49 2.67
CA LEU A 55 -11.22 13.25 3.25
C LEU A 55 -11.70 14.31 4.24
N ASP A 56 -12.81 14.97 3.94
CA ASP A 56 -13.43 16.00 4.79
C ASP A 56 -14.08 15.44 6.06
N SER A 57 -14.31 14.11 6.12
CA SER A 57 -14.96 13.48 7.25
C SER A 57 -13.96 12.74 8.17
N PRO A 58 -13.45 13.40 9.24
CA PRO A 58 -12.50 12.77 10.15
C PRO A 58 -13.07 11.51 10.81
N ALA A 59 -14.35 11.52 11.17
CA ALA A 59 -15.00 10.37 11.81
C ALA A 59 -15.00 9.12 10.93
N LEU A 60 -15.25 9.29 9.63
CA LEU A 60 -15.28 8.19 8.67
C LEU A 60 -13.87 7.64 8.42
N MET A 61 -12.88 8.52 8.28
CA MET A 61 -11.48 8.13 8.11
C MET A 61 -10.95 7.38 9.35
N ILE A 62 -11.23 7.89 10.55
CA ILE A 62 -10.86 7.25 11.82
C ILE A 62 -11.53 5.88 11.96
N LEU A 63 -12.81 5.77 11.61
CA LEU A 63 -13.54 4.51 11.68
C LEU A 63 -12.92 3.42 10.82
N PHE A 64 -12.66 3.70 9.53
CA PHE A 64 -12.13 2.70 8.61
C PHE A 64 -10.65 2.38 8.88
N ALA A 65 -9.83 3.35 9.26
CA ALA A 65 -8.47 3.12 9.72
C ALA A 65 -8.46 2.26 11.02
N GLY A 66 -9.35 2.56 11.96
CA GLY A 66 -9.54 1.78 13.18
C GLY A 66 -9.95 0.34 12.91
N ILE A 67 -10.88 0.11 11.97
CA ILE A 67 -11.28 -1.24 11.54
C ILE A 67 -10.07 -2.01 10.99
N VAL A 68 -9.25 -1.40 10.13
CA VAL A 68 -8.03 -2.01 9.59
C VAL A 68 -7.07 -2.40 10.72
N ILE A 69 -6.78 -1.48 11.63
CA ILE A 69 -5.85 -1.72 12.74
C ILE A 69 -6.35 -2.87 13.64
N VAL A 70 -7.62 -2.83 14.07
CA VAL A 70 -8.21 -3.87 14.92
C VAL A 70 -8.23 -5.23 14.21
N LEU A 71 -8.58 -5.27 12.93
CA LEU A 71 -8.64 -6.49 12.15
C LEU A 71 -7.23 -7.10 12.00
N CYS A 72 -6.23 -6.31 11.61
CA CYS A 72 -4.87 -6.80 11.41
C CYS A 72 -4.21 -7.25 12.71
N ILE A 73 -4.36 -6.47 13.80
CA ILE A 73 -3.85 -6.87 15.13
C ILE A 73 -4.60 -8.11 15.65
N GLY A 74 -5.91 -8.21 15.39
CA GLY A 74 -6.69 -9.41 15.71
C GLY A 74 -6.17 -10.66 15.01
N ILE A 75 -5.77 -10.56 13.73
CA ILE A 75 -5.13 -11.65 12.98
C ILE A 75 -3.76 -12.00 13.59
N CYS A 76 -2.94 -11.00 13.92
CA CYS A 76 -1.67 -11.22 14.60
C CYS A 76 -1.83 -11.88 15.98
N ALA A 77 -2.95 -11.63 16.68
CA ALA A 77 -3.26 -12.26 17.97
C ALA A 77 -3.52 -13.76 17.86
N LEU A 78 -3.98 -14.25 16.71
CA LEU A 78 -4.15 -15.69 16.44
C LEU A 78 -2.82 -16.45 16.29
N GLY A 79 -1.71 -15.72 16.16
CA GLY A 79 -0.37 -16.27 16.03
C GLY A 79 0.01 -16.61 14.59
N LEU A 80 1.31 -16.90 14.39
CA LEU A 80 1.91 -17.06 13.06
C LEU A 80 1.29 -18.20 12.25
N GLN A 81 1.23 -19.40 12.80
CA GLN A 81 0.81 -20.60 12.05
C GLN A 81 -0.70 -20.68 11.81
N ASN A 82 -1.51 -20.31 12.80
CA ASN A 82 -2.97 -20.45 12.74
C ASN A 82 -3.67 -19.20 12.20
N GLY A 83 -3.07 -18.01 12.35
CA GLY A 83 -3.61 -16.75 11.91
C GLY A 83 -2.95 -16.24 10.64
N ILE A 84 -1.75 -15.70 10.77
CA ILE A 84 -1.09 -14.96 9.69
C ILE A 84 -0.87 -15.82 8.46
N GLU A 85 -0.19 -16.97 8.57
CA GLU A 85 0.15 -17.81 7.42
C GLU A 85 -1.09 -18.31 6.69
N LYS A 86 -2.09 -18.83 7.42
CA LYS A 86 -3.31 -19.37 6.83
C LYS A 86 -4.16 -18.30 6.16
N ILE A 87 -4.40 -17.20 6.83
CA ILE A 87 -5.25 -16.11 6.32
C ILE A 87 -4.57 -15.43 5.14
N THR A 88 -3.28 -15.05 5.26
CA THR A 88 -2.53 -14.41 4.19
C THR A 88 -2.45 -15.30 2.95
N LYS A 89 -2.25 -16.61 3.12
CA LYS A 89 -2.23 -17.55 1.99
C LYS A 89 -3.56 -17.57 1.22
N VAL A 90 -4.69 -17.60 1.92
CA VAL A 90 -6.01 -17.55 1.28
C VAL A 90 -6.24 -16.19 0.60
N MET A 91 -5.90 -15.09 1.27
CA MET A 91 -5.99 -13.74 0.71
C MET A 91 -5.15 -13.60 -0.57
N MET A 92 -3.90 -14.05 -0.56
CA MET A 92 -3.01 -13.99 -1.72
C MET A 92 -3.51 -14.86 -2.89
N MET A 93 -4.09 -16.02 -2.60
CA MET A 93 -4.67 -16.86 -3.65
C MET A 93 -5.88 -16.19 -4.31
N LEU A 94 -6.77 -15.62 -3.51
CA LEU A 94 -7.91 -14.84 -4.01
C LEU A 94 -7.45 -13.59 -4.78
N LEU A 95 -6.42 -12.91 -4.30
CA LEU A 95 -5.80 -11.76 -4.96
C LEU A 95 -5.32 -12.11 -6.37
N ILE A 96 -4.57 -13.20 -6.54
CA ILE A 96 -4.09 -13.63 -7.86
C ILE A 96 -5.25 -13.96 -8.80
N VAL A 97 -6.27 -14.66 -8.32
CA VAL A 97 -7.46 -14.99 -9.14
C VAL A 97 -8.20 -13.73 -9.57
N LEU A 98 -8.47 -12.81 -8.65
CA LEU A 98 -9.12 -11.53 -8.96
C LEU A 98 -8.30 -10.70 -9.93
N MET A 99 -6.98 -10.64 -9.73
CA MET A 99 -6.06 -9.92 -10.60
C MET A 99 -6.09 -10.46 -12.04
N LEU A 100 -6.05 -11.78 -12.22
CA LEU A 100 -6.13 -12.40 -13.54
C LEU A 100 -7.47 -12.08 -14.24
N VAL A 101 -8.57 -12.15 -13.51
CA VAL A 101 -9.91 -11.80 -14.03
C VAL A 101 -9.97 -10.34 -14.46
N LEU A 102 -9.42 -9.41 -13.64
CA LEU A 102 -9.39 -7.98 -13.95
C LEU A 102 -8.49 -7.67 -15.15
N VAL A 103 -7.31 -8.31 -15.26
CA VAL A 103 -6.41 -8.15 -16.43
C VAL A 103 -7.13 -8.58 -17.71
N VAL A 104 -7.75 -9.77 -17.72
CA VAL A 104 -8.48 -10.27 -18.90
C VAL A 104 -9.59 -9.31 -19.28
N ASN A 105 -10.31 -8.76 -18.30
CA ASN A 105 -11.35 -7.77 -18.54
C ASN A 105 -10.78 -6.47 -19.13
N SER A 106 -9.72 -5.93 -18.53
CA SER A 106 -9.08 -4.69 -18.99
C SER A 106 -8.55 -4.79 -20.41
N LEU A 107 -7.90 -5.91 -20.76
CA LEU A 107 -7.36 -6.14 -22.11
C LEU A 107 -8.44 -6.34 -23.18
N ARG A 108 -9.67 -6.70 -22.81
CA ARG A 108 -10.81 -6.82 -23.75
C ARG A 108 -11.49 -5.50 -24.07
N LEU A 109 -11.16 -4.42 -23.36
CA LEU A 109 -11.77 -3.11 -23.61
C LEU A 109 -11.32 -2.55 -24.97
N LYS A 110 -12.26 -1.91 -25.66
CA LYS A 110 -11.97 -1.21 -26.92
C LYS A 110 -11.06 -0.02 -26.62
N GLY A 111 -9.90 0.08 -27.29
CA GLY A 111 -8.91 1.12 -27.02
C GLY A 111 -7.79 0.71 -26.04
N ALA A 112 -7.89 -0.43 -25.39
CA ALA A 112 -6.87 -0.94 -24.47
C ALA A 112 -5.47 -1.10 -25.11
N GLY A 113 -5.40 -1.30 -26.43
CA GLY A 113 -4.15 -1.48 -27.17
C GLY A 113 -3.19 -0.28 -27.09
N GLU A 114 -3.72 0.94 -27.08
CA GLU A 114 -2.90 2.16 -26.89
C GLU A 114 -2.31 2.23 -25.50
N GLY A 115 -3.10 1.94 -24.48
CA GLY A 115 -2.65 1.86 -23.11
C GLY A 115 -1.61 0.75 -22.88
N LEU A 116 -1.80 -0.41 -23.52
CA LEU A 116 -0.84 -1.51 -23.49
C LEU A 116 0.50 -1.10 -24.12
N LYS A 117 0.46 -0.43 -25.26
CA LYS A 117 1.66 0.12 -25.92
C LYS A 117 2.35 1.18 -25.05
N TYR A 118 1.56 2.08 -24.43
CA TYR A 118 2.08 3.09 -23.52
C TYR A 118 2.82 2.47 -22.32
N PHE A 119 2.28 1.40 -21.76
CA PHE A 119 2.83 0.74 -20.57
C PHE A 119 4.05 -0.13 -20.87
N LEU A 120 3.99 -0.93 -21.94
CA LEU A 120 5.03 -1.94 -22.23
C LEU A 120 6.17 -1.43 -23.12
N VAL A 121 5.92 -0.39 -23.92
CA VAL A 121 6.95 0.11 -24.86
C VAL A 121 7.70 1.28 -24.23
N PRO A 122 9.00 1.13 -23.94
CA PRO A 122 9.79 2.19 -23.35
C PRO A 122 9.95 3.38 -24.31
N SER A 123 9.76 4.59 -23.79
CA SER A 123 9.96 5.84 -24.54
C SER A 123 11.31 6.47 -24.17
N PHE A 124 12.31 6.29 -25.02
CA PHE A 124 13.64 6.85 -24.81
C PHE A 124 13.69 8.39 -24.89
N SER A 125 12.74 9.01 -25.59
CA SER A 125 12.60 10.48 -25.64
C SER A 125 12.26 11.05 -24.26
N ARG A 126 11.24 10.48 -23.60
CA ARG A 126 10.86 10.89 -22.22
C ARG A 126 11.97 10.61 -21.22
N LEU A 127 12.69 9.51 -21.39
CA LEU A 127 13.83 9.16 -20.54
C LEU A 127 14.93 10.22 -20.62
N LYS A 128 15.18 10.77 -21.81
CA LYS A 128 16.15 11.84 -22.02
C LYS A 128 15.68 13.17 -21.45
N GLU A 129 14.40 13.52 -21.60
CA GLU A 129 13.80 14.76 -21.07
C GLU A 129 13.85 14.79 -19.53
N ASN A 130 13.53 13.70 -18.87
CA ASN A 130 13.53 13.62 -17.39
C ASN A 130 14.92 13.39 -16.79
N GLY A 131 15.94 13.13 -17.59
CA GLY A 131 17.31 12.84 -17.16
C GLY A 131 17.48 11.40 -16.66
N TYR A 132 18.49 10.71 -17.20
CA TYR A 132 18.76 9.30 -16.87
C TYR A 132 19.00 9.07 -15.36
N GLY A 133 19.68 10.00 -14.69
CA GLY A 133 19.99 9.89 -13.26
C GLY A 133 18.76 9.97 -12.38
N SER A 134 17.86 10.92 -12.64
CA SER A 134 16.61 11.09 -11.86
C SER A 134 15.68 9.88 -12.03
N VAL A 135 15.55 9.36 -13.25
CA VAL A 135 14.74 8.18 -13.54
C VAL A 135 15.32 6.93 -12.86
N ALA A 136 16.65 6.75 -12.94
CA ALA A 136 17.31 5.63 -12.25
C ALA A 136 17.15 5.71 -10.73
N PHE A 137 17.28 6.90 -10.15
CA PHE A 137 17.07 7.12 -8.72
C PHE A 137 15.62 6.83 -8.31
N ALA A 138 14.64 7.32 -9.06
CA ALA A 138 13.23 7.05 -8.81
C ALA A 138 12.90 5.56 -8.90
N ALA A 139 13.45 4.85 -9.90
CA ALA A 139 13.28 3.41 -10.05
C ALA A 139 13.90 2.64 -8.88
N MET A 140 15.09 3.05 -8.42
CA MET A 140 15.75 2.45 -7.27
C MET A 140 14.93 2.66 -5.99
N THR A 141 14.47 3.87 -5.72
CA THR A 141 13.64 4.18 -4.55
C THR A 141 12.34 3.37 -4.58
N HIS A 142 11.70 3.25 -5.75
CA HIS A 142 10.51 2.44 -5.93
C HIS A 142 10.78 0.95 -5.64
N ALA A 143 11.90 0.39 -6.15
CA ALA A 143 12.27 -1.00 -5.89
C ALA A 143 12.54 -1.27 -4.40
N PHE A 144 13.23 -0.36 -3.70
CA PHE A 144 13.43 -0.45 -2.26
C PHE A 144 12.11 -0.45 -1.49
N PHE A 145 11.16 0.39 -1.93
CA PHE A 145 9.85 0.48 -1.30
C PHE A 145 9.04 -0.81 -1.50
N THR A 146 8.90 -1.28 -2.74
CA THR A 146 8.03 -2.42 -3.06
C THR A 146 8.56 -3.74 -2.50
N LEU A 147 9.87 -3.95 -2.51
CA LEU A 147 10.52 -5.12 -1.92
C LEU A 147 10.65 -5.04 -0.38
N SER A 148 10.14 -3.95 0.23
CA SER A 148 10.25 -3.75 1.69
C SER A 148 11.68 -3.81 2.22
N VAL A 149 12.66 -3.45 1.40
CA VAL A 149 14.06 -3.35 1.80
C VAL A 149 14.19 -2.16 2.73
N GLY A 150 14.79 -2.36 3.89
CA GLY A 150 14.95 -1.31 4.89
C GLY A 150 13.79 -1.13 5.87
N ILE A 151 12.69 -1.89 5.71
CA ILE A 151 11.57 -1.88 6.66
C ILE A 151 11.70 -3.01 7.71
N GLY A 152 12.74 -3.84 7.64
CA GLY A 152 12.93 -4.98 8.56
C GLY A 152 11.92 -6.13 8.38
N ALA A 153 10.87 -5.96 7.57
CA ALA A 153 9.87 -7.01 7.34
C ALA A 153 10.51 -8.28 6.75
N MET A 154 11.46 -8.11 5.82
CA MET A 154 12.17 -9.24 5.21
C MET A 154 13.11 -9.94 6.19
N GLU A 155 13.65 -9.25 7.19
CA GLU A 155 14.48 -9.83 8.25
C GLU A 155 13.67 -10.78 9.13
N ILE A 156 12.46 -10.38 9.53
CA ILE A 156 11.56 -11.23 10.32
C ILE A 156 11.12 -12.45 9.52
N PHE A 157 10.70 -12.28 8.26
CA PHE A 157 10.36 -13.44 7.43
C PHE A 157 11.58 -14.33 7.21
N GLY A 158 12.79 -13.77 7.09
CA GLY A 158 14.04 -14.49 7.05
C GLY A 158 14.31 -15.32 8.31
N SER A 159 13.97 -14.79 9.49
CA SER A 159 14.13 -15.49 10.77
C SER A 159 13.23 -16.73 10.91
N TYR A 160 12.10 -16.77 10.21
CA TYR A 160 11.17 -17.89 10.18
C TYR A 160 11.52 -18.97 9.14
N LEU A 161 12.54 -18.72 8.30
CA LEU A 161 12.97 -19.71 7.30
C LEU A 161 13.56 -20.96 7.98
N LYS A 162 13.11 -22.13 7.54
CA LYS A 162 13.63 -23.41 8.02
C LYS A 162 15.11 -23.57 7.65
N LYS A 163 15.91 -24.12 8.57
CA LYS A 163 17.32 -24.46 8.31
C LYS A 163 17.43 -25.35 7.05
N GLY A 164 18.27 -24.93 6.10
CA GLY A 164 18.49 -25.63 4.82
C GLY A 164 17.88 -24.93 3.59
N ARG A 165 17.04 -23.91 3.74
CA ARG A 165 16.59 -23.07 2.63
C ARG A 165 17.70 -22.09 2.22
N ARG A 166 17.89 -21.90 0.90
CA ARG A 166 18.86 -20.93 0.38
C ARG A 166 18.21 -19.55 0.34
N ILE A 167 18.72 -18.60 1.13
CA ILE A 167 18.20 -17.22 1.22
C ILE A 167 18.17 -16.55 -0.16
N ALA A 168 19.22 -16.71 -0.98
CA ALA A 168 19.26 -16.15 -2.33
C ALA A 168 18.13 -16.67 -3.24
N GLY A 169 17.77 -17.95 -3.14
CA GLY A 169 16.65 -18.52 -3.91
C GLY A 169 15.31 -17.93 -3.50
N GLU A 170 15.08 -17.76 -2.21
CA GLU A 170 13.85 -17.12 -1.72
C GLU A 170 13.78 -15.64 -2.11
N ALA A 171 14.90 -14.91 -2.03
CA ALA A 171 14.96 -13.51 -2.48
C ALA A 171 14.65 -13.36 -3.98
N ILE A 172 15.18 -14.23 -4.84
CA ILE A 172 14.87 -14.22 -6.28
C ILE A 172 13.39 -14.50 -6.52
N ASN A 173 12.80 -15.46 -5.81
CA ASN A 173 11.37 -15.75 -5.92
C ASN A 173 10.51 -14.56 -5.52
N VAL A 174 10.88 -13.84 -4.45
CA VAL A 174 10.19 -12.62 -4.01
C VAL A 174 10.24 -11.56 -5.11
N VAL A 175 11.42 -11.27 -5.67
CA VAL A 175 11.58 -10.27 -6.75
C VAL A 175 10.75 -10.65 -7.98
N ILE A 176 10.74 -11.91 -8.39
CA ILE A 176 9.95 -12.37 -9.54
C ILE A 176 8.46 -12.19 -9.28
N LEU A 177 7.97 -12.59 -8.12
CA LEU A 177 6.55 -12.49 -7.77
C LEU A 177 6.11 -11.03 -7.61
N ASP A 178 6.91 -10.19 -6.99
CA ASP A 178 6.66 -8.75 -6.84
C ASP A 178 6.56 -8.07 -8.22
N THR A 179 7.54 -8.31 -9.09
CA THR A 179 7.53 -7.79 -10.46
C THR A 179 6.32 -8.29 -11.26
N PHE A 180 5.96 -9.58 -11.11
CA PHE A 180 4.79 -10.15 -11.76
C PHE A 180 3.50 -9.43 -11.33
N VAL A 181 3.29 -9.24 -10.04
CA VAL A 181 2.11 -8.53 -9.50
C VAL A 181 2.09 -7.08 -9.96
N ALA A 182 3.23 -6.39 -9.93
CA ALA A 182 3.34 -4.99 -10.37
C ALA A 182 2.99 -4.82 -11.86
N VAL A 183 3.51 -5.70 -12.72
CA VAL A 183 3.19 -5.69 -14.15
C VAL A 183 1.71 -5.98 -14.39
N MET A 184 1.15 -6.97 -13.71
CA MET A 184 -0.27 -7.30 -13.83
C MET A 184 -1.18 -6.16 -13.34
N ALA A 185 -0.81 -5.46 -12.25
CA ALA A 185 -1.54 -4.27 -11.78
C ALA A 185 -1.50 -3.15 -12.82
N GLY A 186 -0.36 -2.89 -13.44
CA GLY A 186 -0.23 -1.95 -14.56
C GLY A 186 -1.11 -2.33 -15.76
N LEU A 187 -1.21 -3.62 -16.09
CA LEU A 187 -2.09 -4.15 -17.15
C LEU A 187 -3.59 -4.02 -16.83
N ILE A 188 -3.95 -3.91 -15.56
CA ILE A 188 -5.34 -3.61 -15.15
C ILE A 188 -5.64 -2.13 -15.36
N ILE A 189 -4.77 -1.26 -14.86
CA ILE A 189 -5.02 0.16 -14.69
C ILE A 189 -4.84 0.93 -16.01
N ILE A 190 -3.67 0.82 -16.62
CA ILE A 190 -3.29 1.68 -17.75
C ILE A 190 -4.17 1.45 -18.98
N PRO A 191 -4.38 0.20 -19.45
CA PRO A 191 -5.27 -0.01 -20.60
C PRO A 191 -6.72 0.42 -20.33
N ALA A 192 -7.20 0.28 -19.09
CA ALA A 192 -8.53 0.73 -18.73
C ALA A 192 -8.64 2.26 -18.78
N CYS A 193 -7.66 3.01 -18.29
CA CYS A 193 -7.62 4.47 -18.40
C CYS A 193 -7.68 4.93 -19.88
N PHE A 194 -6.84 4.36 -20.74
CA PHE A 194 -6.82 4.68 -22.17
C PHE A 194 -8.11 4.32 -22.89
N ALA A 195 -8.71 3.17 -22.56
CA ALA A 195 -9.95 2.72 -23.16
C ALA A 195 -11.13 3.69 -22.91
N TYR A 196 -11.10 4.40 -21.78
CA TYR A 196 -12.13 5.38 -21.42
C TYR A 196 -11.70 6.83 -21.56
N GLY A 197 -10.53 7.09 -22.16
CA GLY A 197 -10.02 8.44 -22.41
C GLY A 197 -9.66 9.22 -21.14
N VAL A 198 -9.41 8.53 -20.04
CA VAL A 198 -9.03 9.14 -18.76
C VAL A 198 -7.51 9.14 -18.66
N GLN A 199 -6.91 10.29 -18.32
CA GLN A 199 -5.47 10.38 -18.13
C GLN A 199 -5.05 9.59 -16.88
N PRO A 200 -4.01 8.75 -16.98
CA PRO A 200 -3.49 8.05 -15.81
C PRO A 200 -2.71 9.03 -14.93
N ASP A 201 -3.39 9.59 -13.93
CA ASP A 201 -2.75 10.43 -12.92
C ASP A 201 -1.78 9.62 -12.03
N ALA A 202 -1.02 10.33 -11.20
CA ALA A 202 -0.14 9.72 -10.21
C ALA A 202 -0.77 9.80 -8.81
N GLY A 203 -0.35 8.89 -7.93
CA GLY A 203 -0.73 8.92 -6.52
C GLY A 203 -2.16 8.44 -6.22
N PRO A 204 -2.74 8.86 -5.08
CA PRO A 204 -4.04 8.40 -4.62
C PRO A 204 -5.20 8.74 -5.58
N SER A 205 -5.11 9.84 -6.33
CA SER A 205 -6.14 10.25 -7.29
C SER A 205 -6.38 9.19 -8.38
N LEU A 206 -5.33 8.48 -8.81
CA LEU A 206 -5.45 7.38 -9.76
C LEU A 206 -6.40 6.29 -9.25
N LEU A 207 -6.26 5.91 -7.99
CA LEU A 207 -7.04 4.80 -7.39
C LEU A 207 -8.45 5.23 -6.98
N PHE A 208 -8.63 6.44 -6.45
CA PHE A 208 -9.86 6.85 -5.79
C PHE A 208 -10.72 7.81 -6.61
N ILE A 209 -10.18 8.39 -7.68
CA ILE A 209 -10.91 9.26 -8.61
C ILE A 209 -10.95 8.66 -10.02
N THR A 210 -9.77 8.39 -10.60
CA THR A 210 -9.65 7.95 -12.00
C THR A 210 -10.28 6.58 -12.23
N LEU A 211 -9.91 5.58 -11.43
CA LEU A 211 -10.44 4.22 -11.61
C LEU A 211 -11.94 4.09 -11.29
N PRO A 212 -12.51 4.70 -10.25
CA PRO A 212 -13.95 4.76 -10.08
C PRO A 212 -14.67 5.35 -11.28
N ASN A 213 -14.13 6.40 -11.92
CA ASN A 213 -14.67 6.93 -13.16
C ASN A 213 -14.65 5.91 -14.30
N VAL A 214 -13.55 5.18 -14.47
CA VAL A 214 -13.44 4.12 -15.47
C VAL A 214 -14.50 3.05 -15.23
N PHE A 215 -14.67 2.58 -13.99
CA PHE A 215 -15.67 1.55 -13.66
C PHE A 215 -17.09 1.98 -13.92
N GLN A 216 -17.44 3.26 -13.79
CA GLN A 216 -18.78 3.76 -14.07
C GLN A 216 -19.16 3.66 -15.55
N HIS A 217 -18.20 3.82 -16.45
CA HIS A 217 -18.42 3.68 -17.88
C HIS A 217 -18.43 2.22 -18.36
N MET A 218 -18.06 1.27 -17.48
CA MET A 218 -18.02 -0.16 -17.81
C MET A 218 -19.36 -0.83 -17.59
N VAL A 219 -19.71 -1.76 -18.47
CA VAL A 219 -20.86 -2.66 -18.25
C VAL A 219 -20.58 -3.53 -17.01
N GLY A 220 -21.46 -3.45 -16.01
CA GLY A 220 -21.24 -4.13 -14.73
C GLY A 220 -20.16 -3.49 -13.84
N GLY A 221 -19.88 -2.21 -14.03
CA GLY A 221 -18.83 -1.47 -13.33
C GLY A 221 -18.88 -1.56 -11.81
N ARG A 222 -20.09 -1.72 -11.23
CA ARG A 222 -20.25 -1.99 -9.80
C ARG A 222 -19.52 -3.28 -9.38
N ILE A 223 -19.67 -4.36 -10.15
CA ILE A 223 -19.02 -5.65 -9.84
C ILE A 223 -17.51 -5.52 -10.01
N TRP A 224 -17.06 -4.91 -11.10
CA TRP A 224 -15.64 -4.71 -11.38
C TRP A 224 -14.97 -3.79 -10.35
N GLY A 225 -15.62 -2.70 -9.98
CA GLY A 225 -15.14 -1.82 -8.91
C GLY A 225 -15.08 -2.51 -7.55
N CYS A 226 -16.11 -3.28 -7.19
CA CYS A 226 -16.11 -4.08 -5.97
C CYS A 226 -14.95 -5.09 -5.97
N CYS A 227 -14.79 -5.87 -7.04
CA CYS A 227 -13.69 -6.83 -7.19
C CYS A 227 -12.32 -6.16 -7.08
N PHE A 228 -12.15 -5.01 -7.73
CA PHE A 228 -10.91 -4.24 -7.69
C PHE A 228 -10.58 -3.75 -6.28
N PHE A 229 -11.51 -3.09 -5.60
CA PHE A 229 -11.25 -2.57 -4.26
C PHE A 229 -11.14 -3.67 -3.19
N VAL A 230 -11.81 -4.81 -3.35
CA VAL A 230 -11.57 -6.00 -2.53
C VAL A 230 -10.16 -6.55 -2.76
N PHE A 231 -9.72 -6.65 -4.02
CA PHE A 231 -8.36 -7.01 -4.39
C PHE A 231 -7.32 -6.08 -3.72
N MET A 232 -7.51 -4.77 -3.88
CA MET A 232 -6.62 -3.77 -3.30
C MET A 232 -6.63 -3.80 -1.76
N SER A 233 -7.79 -4.03 -1.14
CA SER A 233 -7.91 -4.19 0.31
C SER A 233 -7.12 -5.40 0.80
N PHE A 234 -7.20 -6.54 0.10
CA PHE A 234 -6.42 -7.73 0.46
C PHE A 234 -4.92 -7.50 0.33
N ALA A 235 -4.49 -6.83 -0.74
CA ALA A 235 -3.09 -6.47 -0.92
C ALA A 235 -2.58 -5.58 0.23
N ALA A 236 -3.33 -4.53 0.57
CA ALA A 236 -2.99 -3.63 1.67
C ALA A 236 -2.99 -4.34 3.03
N LEU A 237 -4.04 -5.10 3.35
CA LEU A 237 -4.15 -5.81 4.62
C LEU A 237 -3.05 -6.84 4.82
N SER A 238 -2.65 -7.57 3.77
CA SER A 238 -1.54 -8.54 3.86
C SER A 238 -0.23 -7.87 4.25
N THR A 239 0.04 -6.69 3.69
CA THR A 239 1.23 -5.89 4.03
C THR A 239 1.15 -5.35 5.47
N VAL A 240 0.00 -4.80 5.88
CA VAL A 240 -0.19 -4.29 7.25
C VAL A 240 0.00 -5.41 8.27
N ILE A 241 -0.56 -6.60 8.04
CA ILE A 241 -0.39 -7.77 8.93
C ILE A 241 1.08 -8.13 9.07
N ALA A 242 1.82 -8.17 7.96
CA ALA A 242 3.24 -8.51 7.95
C ALA A 242 4.06 -7.52 8.79
N VAL A 243 3.80 -6.23 8.61
CA VAL A 243 4.51 -5.16 9.33
C VAL A 243 4.11 -5.12 10.80
N PHE A 244 2.83 -5.34 11.13
CA PHE A 244 2.39 -5.42 12.53
C PHE A 244 3.02 -6.60 13.26
N GLU A 245 3.14 -7.77 12.61
CA GLU A 245 3.85 -8.91 13.21
C GLU A 245 5.32 -8.56 13.50
N ASN A 246 5.96 -7.81 12.58
CA ASN A 246 7.31 -7.30 12.81
C ASN A 246 7.37 -6.43 14.09
N ILE A 247 6.54 -5.38 14.18
CA ILE A 247 6.50 -4.47 15.33
C ILE A 247 6.21 -5.23 16.63
N ILE A 248 5.28 -6.18 16.60
CA ILE A 248 4.90 -6.98 17.77
C ILE A 248 6.07 -7.85 18.22
N THR A 249 6.74 -8.54 17.29
CA THR A 249 7.88 -9.42 17.60
C THR A 249 9.04 -8.62 18.17
N MET A 250 9.39 -7.49 17.56
CA MET A 250 10.46 -6.61 18.06
C MET A 250 10.13 -6.06 19.46
N THR A 251 8.88 -5.65 19.72
CA THR A 251 8.50 -5.18 21.06
C THR A 251 8.53 -6.28 22.13
N VAL A 252 8.26 -7.52 21.75
CA VAL A 252 8.39 -8.67 22.66
C VAL A 252 9.86 -8.95 22.95
N GLU A 253 10.73 -8.93 21.95
CA GLU A 253 12.14 -9.25 22.09
C GLU A 253 12.93 -8.14 22.83
N LEU A 254 12.79 -6.88 22.40
CA LEU A 254 13.53 -5.74 22.97
C LEU A 254 12.97 -5.34 24.34
N GLY A 255 11.65 -5.37 24.51
CA GLY A 255 10.98 -4.93 25.73
C GLY A 255 10.79 -6.04 26.79
N SER A 256 11.14 -7.29 26.46
CA SER A 256 10.82 -8.47 27.29
C SER A 256 9.33 -8.53 27.67
N TRP A 257 8.47 -8.08 26.77
CA TRP A 257 7.04 -8.01 27.01
C TRP A 257 6.34 -9.32 26.63
N THR A 258 5.24 -9.60 27.31
CA THR A 258 4.36 -10.68 26.86
C THR A 258 3.70 -10.29 25.54
N ARG A 259 3.46 -11.25 24.64
CA ARG A 259 2.80 -11.00 23.34
C ARG A 259 1.47 -10.26 23.49
N LYS A 260 0.65 -10.60 24.50
CA LYS A 260 -0.61 -9.90 24.78
C LYS A 260 -0.42 -8.43 25.12
N LYS A 261 0.58 -8.09 25.93
CA LYS A 261 0.92 -6.71 26.27
C LYS A 261 1.40 -5.95 25.04
N SER A 262 2.27 -6.56 24.26
CA SER A 262 2.78 -5.98 23.00
C SER A 262 1.63 -5.67 22.02
N LEU A 263 0.71 -6.60 21.79
CA LEU A 263 -0.46 -6.42 20.93
C LEU A 263 -1.31 -5.22 21.37
N LEU A 264 -1.62 -5.13 22.67
CA LEU A 264 -2.50 -4.08 23.21
C LEU A 264 -1.85 -2.69 23.15
N VAL A 265 -0.58 -2.60 23.52
CA VAL A 265 0.16 -1.33 23.47
C VAL A 265 0.35 -0.86 22.01
N ASN A 266 0.73 -1.76 21.10
CA ASN A 266 0.89 -1.39 19.70
C ASN A 266 -0.44 -1.04 19.02
N LEU A 267 -1.56 -1.67 19.40
CA LEU A 267 -2.88 -1.28 18.92
C LEU A 267 -3.18 0.19 19.25
N VAL A 268 -2.99 0.58 20.50
CA VAL A 268 -3.24 1.97 20.94
C VAL A 268 -2.22 2.92 20.29
N LEU A 269 -0.94 2.55 20.30
CA LEU A 269 0.13 3.39 19.80
C LEU A 269 -0.03 3.67 18.29
N ILE A 270 -0.24 2.65 17.47
CA ILE A 270 -0.42 2.80 16.02
C ILE A 270 -1.69 3.62 15.73
N PHE A 271 -2.77 3.37 16.46
CA PHE A 271 -4.00 4.15 16.29
C PHE A 271 -3.77 5.63 16.60
N VAL A 272 -3.13 5.96 17.71
CA VAL A 272 -2.82 7.36 18.06
C VAL A 272 -1.87 8.00 17.06
N LEU A 273 -0.84 7.27 16.62
CA LEU A 273 0.14 7.76 15.66
C LEU A 273 -0.43 7.94 14.25
N SER A 274 -1.51 7.25 13.88
CA SER A 274 -2.19 7.46 12.60
C SER A 274 -3.12 8.68 12.58
N LEU A 275 -3.45 9.24 13.74
CA LEU A 275 -4.33 10.42 13.81
C LEU A 275 -3.79 11.66 13.09
N PRO A 276 -2.50 12.05 13.20
CA PRO A 276 -1.96 13.20 12.48
C PRO A 276 -2.13 13.10 10.97
N ALA A 277 -1.82 11.92 10.38
CA ALA A 277 -2.02 11.66 8.96
C ALA A 277 -3.50 11.81 8.56
N ILE A 278 -4.41 11.26 9.35
CA ILE A 278 -5.86 11.34 9.12
C ILE A 278 -6.35 12.78 9.23
N LEU A 279 -5.96 13.49 10.29
CA LEU A 279 -6.38 14.87 10.55
C LEU A 279 -5.73 15.88 9.61
N GLY A 280 -4.62 15.53 8.97
CA GLY A 280 -3.93 16.34 7.97
C GLY A 280 -4.80 16.70 6.77
N PHE A 281 -5.79 15.89 6.43
CA PHE A 281 -6.71 16.14 5.31
C PHE A 281 -7.93 17.02 5.69
N ASN A 282 -8.18 17.21 6.98
CA ASN A 282 -9.35 17.94 7.46
C ASN A 282 -8.99 19.01 8.51
N LEU A 283 -8.89 18.63 9.81
CA LEU A 283 -8.65 19.61 10.88
C LEU A 283 -7.27 20.28 10.81
N LEU A 284 -6.27 19.60 10.28
CA LEU A 284 -4.89 20.08 10.12
C LEU A 284 -4.58 20.44 8.65
N SER A 285 -5.56 20.59 7.77
CA SER A 285 -5.37 20.91 6.34
C SER A 285 -4.66 22.24 6.10
N GLY A 286 -4.65 23.16 7.09
CA GLY A 286 -3.87 24.40 7.04
C GLY A 286 -2.36 24.19 7.26
N PHE A 287 -1.92 23.02 7.71
CA PHE A 287 -0.50 22.69 7.86
C PHE A 287 0.02 22.06 6.57
N GLN A 288 0.70 22.87 5.76
CA GLN A 288 1.21 22.51 4.44
C GLN A 288 2.74 22.59 4.42
N PRO A 289 3.44 21.52 4.84
CA PRO A 289 4.88 21.55 5.11
C PRO A 289 5.74 21.79 3.85
N PHE A 290 5.25 21.44 2.68
CA PHE A 290 5.99 21.59 1.41
C PHE A 290 5.34 22.63 0.45
N GLY A 291 4.40 23.46 0.93
CA GLY A 291 3.67 24.43 0.12
C GLY A 291 2.25 24.00 -0.22
N ASP A 292 1.58 24.81 -1.05
CA ASP A 292 0.16 24.63 -1.38
C ASP A 292 -0.15 23.22 -1.91
N GLY A 293 -1.12 22.56 -1.28
CA GLY A 293 -1.59 21.22 -1.65
C GLY A 293 -0.85 20.08 -0.96
N SER A 294 0.20 20.34 -0.17
CA SER A 294 0.86 19.30 0.64
C SER A 294 0.11 19.03 1.94
N SER A 295 0.20 17.81 2.43
CA SER A 295 -0.46 17.33 3.63
C SER A 295 0.54 16.81 4.69
N VAL A 296 0.05 16.50 5.87
CA VAL A 296 0.84 15.82 6.91
C VAL A 296 1.34 14.47 6.40
N MET A 297 0.54 13.76 5.58
CA MET A 297 0.94 12.49 4.97
C MET A 297 2.19 12.64 4.10
N ASP A 298 2.28 13.72 3.32
CA ASP A 298 3.46 13.98 2.47
C ASP A 298 4.72 14.22 3.32
N LEU A 299 4.56 14.89 4.47
CA LEU A 299 5.65 15.07 5.43
C LEU A 299 6.09 13.74 6.04
N GLU A 300 5.14 12.91 6.48
CA GLU A 300 5.42 11.60 7.04
C GLU A 300 6.12 10.70 5.99
N ASP A 301 5.62 10.66 4.76
CA ASP A 301 6.25 9.89 3.68
C ASP A 301 7.66 10.41 3.35
N PHE A 302 7.85 11.73 3.29
CA PHE A 302 9.17 12.32 3.07
C PHE A 302 10.15 11.96 4.17
N LEU A 303 9.75 12.08 5.43
CA LEU A 303 10.62 11.74 6.56
C LEU A 303 10.99 10.25 6.56
N VAL A 304 10.02 9.39 6.32
CA VAL A 304 10.21 7.94 6.35
C VAL A 304 10.95 7.45 5.11
N SER A 305 10.46 7.79 3.91
CA SER A 305 10.95 7.21 2.67
C SER A 305 12.30 7.78 2.22
N TYR A 306 12.54 9.08 2.46
CA TYR A 306 13.73 9.75 1.93
C TYR A 306 14.85 9.97 2.97
N ASN A 307 14.52 10.00 4.26
CA ASN A 307 15.52 10.33 5.28
C ASN A 307 15.78 9.18 6.25
N ILE A 308 14.77 8.76 7.00
CA ILE A 308 14.98 7.83 8.11
C ILE A 308 15.33 6.43 7.61
N CYS A 309 14.56 5.87 6.68
CA CYS A 309 14.79 4.52 6.18
C CYS A 309 16.16 4.37 5.48
N LEU A 310 16.57 5.35 4.69
CA LEU A 310 17.86 5.30 4.00
C LEU A 310 19.05 5.46 4.95
N LEU A 311 18.91 6.30 5.98
CA LEU A 311 19.97 6.52 6.95
C LEU A 311 20.22 5.33 7.87
N TYR A 312 19.14 4.64 8.28
CA TYR A 312 19.25 3.52 9.23
C TYR A 312 19.49 2.15 8.56
N THR A 313 19.29 2.05 7.25
CA THR A 313 19.47 0.78 6.51
C THR A 313 20.74 0.75 5.67
N SER A 314 21.43 1.88 5.47
CA SER A 314 22.74 1.88 4.86
C SER A 314 23.78 1.34 5.87
N PRO A 315 24.62 0.36 5.46
CA PRO A 315 25.69 -0.12 6.32
C PRO A 315 26.62 1.04 6.65
N SER A 316 26.94 1.18 7.93
CA SER A 316 27.91 2.19 8.36
C SER A 316 29.27 1.88 7.70
N PRO A 317 30.00 2.88 7.17
CA PRO A 317 31.35 2.67 6.63
C PRO A 317 32.37 2.21 7.68
N ARG A 318 31.95 1.96 8.92
CA ARG A 318 32.75 1.52 10.06
C ARG A 318 32.45 0.08 10.49
N ASP A 319 31.53 -0.61 9.84
CA ASP A 319 31.24 -2.03 9.98
C ASP A 319 31.84 -2.76 8.77
#